data_0c5863ee334cb99899bb758abfd2ecac
#
_entry.id   0c5863ee334cb99899bb758abfd2ecac
#
_cell.length_a   1.000
_cell.length_b   1.000
_cell.length_c   1.000
_cell.angle_alpha   90.00
_cell.angle_beta   90.00
_cell.angle_gamma   90.00
#
_symmetry.space_group_name_H-M   'P 1'
#
loop_
_entity.id
_entity.type
_entity.pdbx_description
1 polymer ?
#
loop_
_entity_poly.entity_id
_entity_poly.type
_entity_poly.pdbx_seq_one_letter_code
_entity_poly.pdbx_strand_id
1 'polypeptide(L)'
;MLYQIFETQRSLMEPFADFAQAASKLYGQTNSPIAQNPMAQRVSAGYDLLYRLGKDYEKPQFGIKSVVVEGTEVAIHERIEMDKPFCELRRFKRFTDDAATLTKLKAQPVVLIVAPLSGHYATLLRDTVRTMLKDHKVYITDWKNARLVPLSEGEFHLDDYVNYVQEFIRDLQSKYGNCHIMSVCQPTVPVLAAVSLMASRGEKTPITMTMMGGPIDATKSPTSVNNLAMNKSHSWFENNVIYRVPDNFPGAGRRVYPGFLQHTGFVAMNPDRHLKSHYDYFKDLIKGDNSSVESHRDFYDEYNAV
;
A
#
# COMPACT_ATOMS: atom_id res chain seq x y z
N MET A 1 -9.59 23.70 -1.99
CA MET A 1 -8.48 24.60 -2.38
C MET A 1 -7.12 23.91 -2.29
N LEU A 2 -6.68 23.41 -1.13
CA LEU A 2 -5.35 22.77 -0.98
C LEU A 2 -5.16 21.57 -1.93
N TYR A 3 -6.16 20.69 -2.08
CA TYR A 3 -6.08 19.55 -2.99
C TYR A 3 -5.90 20.00 -4.46
N GLN A 4 -6.65 20.98 -4.91
CA GLN A 4 -6.48 21.55 -6.26
C GLN A 4 -5.10 22.19 -6.45
N ILE A 5 -4.60 22.92 -5.44
CA ILE A 5 -3.24 23.49 -5.46
C ILE A 5 -2.20 22.38 -5.59
N PHE A 6 -2.33 21.30 -4.80
CA PHE A 6 -1.44 20.15 -4.87
C PHE A 6 -1.44 19.51 -6.27
N GLU A 7 -2.63 19.23 -6.84
CA GLU A 7 -2.72 18.64 -8.19
C GLU A 7 -2.16 19.58 -9.28
N THR A 8 -2.41 20.90 -9.16
CA THR A 8 -1.83 21.88 -10.09
C THR A 8 -0.31 21.92 -9.97
N GLN A 9 0.21 21.96 -8.74
CA GLN A 9 1.65 21.93 -8.49
C GLN A 9 2.29 20.64 -9.04
N ARG A 10 1.64 19.50 -8.82
CA ARG A 10 2.08 18.20 -9.34
C ARG A 10 2.18 18.21 -10.87
N SER A 11 1.12 18.66 -11.56
CA SER A 11 1.10 18.76 -13.03
C SER A 11 2.16 19.73 -13.56
N LEU A 12 2.46 20.81 -12.84
CA LEU A 12 3.52 21.75 -13.21
C LEU A 12 4.92 21.16 -12.99
N MET A 13 5.08 20.26 -12.03
CA MET A 13 6.38 19.64 -11.73
C MET A 13 6.70 18.45 -12.64
N GLU A 14 5.68 17.81 -13.25
CA GLU A 14 5.83 16.64 -14.10
C GLU A 14 6.85 16.85 -15.25
N PRO A 15 6.79 17.94 -16.05
CA PRO A 15 7.79 18.19 -17.10
C PRO A 15 9.23 18.35 -16.57
N PHE A 16 9.39 18.90 -15.36
CA PHE A 16 10.69 19.02 -14.72
C PHE A 16 11.22 17.67 -14.23
N ALA A 17 10.35 16.80 -13.73
CA ALA A 17 10.70 15.44 -13.38
C ALA A 17 11.14 14.65 -14.62
N ASP A 18 10.40 14.73 -15.72
CA ASP A 18 10.75 14.10 -16.99
C ASP A 18 12.11 14.60 -17.54
N PHE A 19 12.33 15.90 -17.49
CA PHE A 19 13.63 16.47 -17.85
C PHE A 19 14.73 15.91 -16.94
N ALA A 20 14.52 15.87 -15.63
CA ALA A 20 15.49 15.32 -14.69
C ALA A 20 15.79 13.84 -14.97
N GLN A 21 14.77 13.03 -15.33
CA GLN A 21 14.96 11.64 -15.74
C GLN A 21 15.82 11.53 -17.00
N ALA A 22 15.53 12.33 -18.02
CA ALA A 22 16.29 12.34 -19.28
C ALA A 22 17.74 12.74 -19.04
N ALA A 23 17.96 13.78 -18.23
CA ALA A 23 19.28 14.24 -17.85
C ALA A 23 20.06 13.17 -17.04
N SER A 24 19.42 12.55 -16.05
CA SER A 24 20.04 11.46 -15.28
C SER A 24 20.50 10.31 -16.21
N LYS A 25 19.65 9.89 -17.13
CA LYS A 25 19.99 8.84 -18.12
C LYS A 25 21.15 9.26 -19.01
N LEU A 26 21.17 10.51 -19.47
CA LEU A 26 22.24 11.02 -20.36
C LEU A 26 23.62 11.00 -19.67
N TYR A 27 23.67 11.48 -18.42
CA TYR A 27 24.92 11.52 -17.65
C TYR A 27 25.30 10.16 -17.03
N GLY A 28 24.36 9.23 -16.87
CA GLY A 28 24.55 7.91 -16.28
C GLY A 28 24.82 6.77 -17.27
N GLN A 29 24.74 7.02 -18.61
CA GLN A 29 24.98 5.98 -19.62
C GLN A 29 26.42 5.49 -19.59
N THR A 30 26.65 4.24 -19.17
CA THR A 30 27.96 3.61 -19.00
C THR A 30 28.84 3.62 -20.26
N ASN A 31 28.26 3.71 -21.45
CA ASN A 31 28.94 3.74 -22.74
C ASN A 31 29.32 5.17 -23.19
N SER A 32 28.99 6.21 -22.44
CA SER A 32 29.31 7.58 -22.76
C SER A 32 30.66 7.98 -22.13
N PRO A 33 31.58 8.60 -22.87
CA PRO A 33 32.83 9.17 -22.31
C PRO A 33 32.57 10.17 -21.18
N ILE A 34 31.41 10.82 -21.20
CA ILE A 34 30.97 11.79 -20.18
C ILE A 34 30.70 11.08 -18.85
N ALA A 35 30.07 9.88 -18.88
CA ALA A 35 29.69 9.14 -17.69
C ALA A 35 30.85 8.60 -16.86
N GLN A 36 32.06 8.52 -17.45
CA GLN A 36 33.26 8.08 -16.75
C GLN A 36 33.86 9.19 -15.85
N ASN A 37 33.38 10.42 -15.97
CA ASN A 37 33.85 11.53 -15.12
C ASN A 37 33.11 11.49 -13.76
N PRO A 38 33.82 11.53 -12.61
CA PRO A 38 33.21 11.57 -11.28
C PRO A 38 32.21 12.73 -11.09
N MET A 39 32.38 13.83 -11.79
CA MET A 39 31.43 14.95 -11.77
C MET A 39 30.14 14.60 -12.48
N ALA A 40 30.19 13.88 -13.60
CA ALA A 40 29.00 13.42 -14.33
C ALA A 40 28.17 12.44 -13.50
N GLN A 41 28.81 11.56 -12.74
CA GLN A 41 28.11 10.64 -11.83
C GLN A 41 27.35 11.39 -10.72
N ARG A 42 27.93 12.43 -10.14
CA ARG A 42 27.26 13.29 -9.15
C ARG A 42 26.09 14.05 -9.76
N VAL A 43 26.25 14.57 -10.97
CA VAL A 43 25.19 15.25 -11.71
C VAL A 43 24.05 14.29 -12.04
N SER A 44 24.36 13.10 -12.53
CA SER A 44 23.38 12.02 -12.78
C SER A 44 22.61 11.66 -11.53
N ALA A 45 23.30 11.42 -10.41
CA ALA A 45 22.69 11.10 -9.12
C ALA A 45 21.78 12.23 -8.61
N GLY A 46 22.20 13.50 -8.80
CA GLY A 46 21.38 14.66 -8.45
C GLY A 46 20.09 14.74 -9.26
N TYR A 47 20.16 14.50 -10.56
CA TYR A 47 18.97 14.47 -11.43
C TYR A 47 18.07 13.26 -11.14
N ASP A 48 18.60 12.07 -10.84
CA ASP A 48 17.80 10.93 -10.43
C ASP A 48 17.04 11.22 -9.14
N LEU A 49 17.67 11.83 -8.15
CA LEU A 49 17.01 12.25 -6.92
C LEU A 49 15.91 13.29 -7.19
N LEU A 50 16.17 14.31 -8.02
CA LEU A 50 15.16 15.30 -8.39
C LEU A 50 13.97 14.67 -9.12
N TYR A 51 14.21 13.75 -10.04
CA TYR A 51 13.14 12.97 -10.69
C TYR A 51 12.29 12.25 -9.67
N ARG A 52 12.89 11.53 -8.73
CA ARG A 52 12.17 10.75 -7.73
C ARG A 52 11.38 11.60 -6.72
N LEU A 53 11.81 12.82 -6.47
CA LEU A 53 11.08 13.76 -5.63
C LEU A 53 9.88 14.42 -6.36
N GLY A 54 9.92 14.47 -7.70
CA GLY A 54 8.91 15.15 -8.51
C GLY A 54 8.01 14.25 -9.34
N LYS A 55 8.35 12.96 -9.52
CA LYS A 55 7.56 12.04 -10.33
C LYS A 55 6.22 11.69 -9.68
N ASP A 56 5.23 11.36 -10.51
CA ASP A 56 4.02 10.68 -10.05
C ASP A 56 4.32 9.20 -9.81
N TYR A 57 3.82 8.67 -8.69
CA TYR A 57 3.99 7.27 -8.32
C TYR A 57 2.70 6.52 -8.59
N GLU A 58 2.73 5.66 -9.59
CA GLU A 58 1.62 4.78 -9.90
C GLU A 58 1.46 3.67 -8.87
N LYS A 59 0.24 3.10 -8.80
CA LYS A 59 -0.02 1.94 -7.96
C LYS A 59 0.89 0.77 -8.37
N PRO A 60 1.75 0.28 -7.47
CA PRO A 60 2.61 -0.86 -7.78
C PRO A 60 1.83 -2.15 -7.98
N GLN A 61 2.44 -3.12 -8.66
CA GLN A 61 1.88 -4.47 -8.79
C GLN A 61 2.45 -5.38 -7.70
N PHE A 62 1.68 -6.37 -7.24
CA PHE A 62 2.23 -7.39 -6.33
C PHE A 62 3.39 -8.16 -6.97
N GLY A 63 3.26 -8.53 -8.24
CA GLY A 63 4.36 -9.11 -9.02
C GLY A 63 4.92 -10.42 -8.47
N ILE A 64 4.17 -11.14 -7.64
CA ILE A 64 4.59 -12.42 -7.05
C ILE A 64 4.35 -13.51 -8.10
N LYS A 65 5.41 -13.95 -8.78
CA LYS A 65 5.33 -14.97 -9.84
C LYS A 65 5.44 -16.39 -9.32
N SER A 66 6.25 -16.62 -8.27
CA SER A 66 6.42 -17.91 -7.64
C SER A 66 6.82 -17.77 -6.16
N VAL A 67 6.66 -18.85 -5.40
CA VAL A 67 7.20 -19.05 -4.06
C VAL A 67 7.77 -20.46 -3.92
N VAL A 68 8.74 -20.64 -3.04
CA VAL A 68 9.26 -21.97 -2.73
C VAL A 68 8.51 -22.54 -1.54
N VAL A 69 7.90 -23.72 -1.70
CA VAL A 69 7.19 -24.47 -0.66
C VAL A 69 7.92 -25.80 -0.47
N GLU A 70 8.53 -26.01 0.69
CA GLU A 70 9.28 -27.24 1.01
C GLU A 70 10.28 -27.66 -0.09
N GLY A 71 10.98 -26.69 -0.68
CA GLY A 71 11.97 -26.92 -1.74
C GLY A 71 11.40 -27.00 -3.16
N THR A 72 10.08 -27.03 -3.34
CA THR A 72 9.42 -27.03 -4.66
C THR A 72 9.02 -25.63 -5.05
N GLU A 73 9.37 -25.20 -6.26
CA GLU A 73 8.87 -23.94 -6.81
C GLU A 73 7.40 -24.08 -7.21
N VAL A 74 6.59 -23.16 -6.71
CA VAL A 74 5.14 -23.11 -6.92
C VAL A 74 4.80 -21.79 -7.62
N ALA A 75 4.23 -21.88 -8.81
CA ALA A 75 3.79 -20.73 -9.58
C ALA A 75 2.59 -20.03 -8.90
N ILE A 76 2.54 -18.70 -9.01
CA ILE A 76 1.50 -17.88 -8.42
C ILE A 76 0.73 -17.17 -9.54
N HIS A 77 -0.61 -17.29 -9.49
CA HIS A 77 -1.52 -16.50 -10.29
C HIS A 77 -2.36 -15.59 -9.40
N GLU A 78 -2.14 -14.29 -9.57
CA GLU A 78 -2.96 -13.27 -8.93
C GLU A 78 -4.26 -13.10 -9.72
N ARG A 79 -5.39 -13.01 -9.00
CA ARG A 79 -6.70 -12.72 -9.60
C ARG A 79 -7.60 -11.98 -8.62
N ILE A 80 -8.53 -11.22 -9.17
CA ILE A 80 -9.62 -10.61 -8.42
C ILE A 80 -10.68 -11.70 -8.19
N GLU A 81 -10.99 -11.97 -6.94
CA GLU A 81 -12.01 -12.94 -6.53
C GLU A 81 -13.37 -12.27 -6.30
N MET A 82 -13.35 -11.03 -5.81
CA MET A 82 -14.53 -10.19 -5.65
C MET A 82 -14.15 -8.75 -5.96
N ASP A 83 -14.94 -8.08 -6.78
CA ASP A 83 -14.78 -6.68 -7.14
C ASP A 83 -15.92 -5.86 -6.54
N LYS A 84 -15.60 -4.95 -5.62
CA LYS A 84 -16.54 -4.02 -5.00
C LYS A 84 -16.15 -2.57 -5.35
N PRO A 85 -17.06 -1.61 -5.25
CA PRO A 85 -16.78 -0.22 -5.61
C PRO A 85 -15.50 0.34 -4.99
N PHE A 86 -15.21 0.05 -3.72
CA PHE A 86 -14.06 0.62 -2.99
C PHE A 86 -12.93 -0.37 -2.70
N CYS A 87 -13.14 -1.67 -2.96
CA CYS A 87 -12.15 -2.69 -2.62
C CYS A 87 -12.25 -3.91 -3.51
N GLU A 88 -11.12 -4.42 -3.96
CA GLU A 88 -11.03 -5.75 -4.57
C GLU A 88 -10.57 -6.77 -3.51
N LEU A 89 -11.18 -7.95 -3.50
CA LEU A 89 -10.62 -9.09 -2.81
C LEU A 89 -9.74 -9.85 -3.80
N ARG A 90 -8.43 -9.77 -3.59
CA ARG A 90 -7.44 -10.45 -4.44
C ARG A 90 -7.04 -11.78 -3.86
N ARG A 91 -6.88 -12.77 -4.74
CA ARG A 91 -6.42 -14.12 -4.42
C ARG A 91 -5.12 -14.41 -5.13
N PHE A 92 -4.17 -15.04 -4.43
CA PHE A 92 -2.93 -15.58 -5.00
C PHE A 92 -3.07 -17.09 -5.10
N LYS A 93 -3.48 -17.58 -6.27
CA LYS A 93 -3.68 -19.01 -6.51
C LYS A 93 -2.35 -19.66 -6.85
N ARG A 94 -2.05 -20.77 -6.19
CA ARG A 94 -0.82 -21.53 -6.32
C ARG A 94 -1.02 -22.69 -7.28
N PHE A 95 -0.02 -22.94 -8.14
CA PHE A 95 0.02 -24.01 -9.13
C PHE A 95 1.35 -24.73 -9.11
N THR A 96 1.30 -26.03 -9.23
CA THR A 96 2.48 -26.90 -9.37
C THR A 96 2.07 -28.17 -10.10
N ASP A 97 2.98 -28.75 -10.87
CA ASP A 97 2.81 -30.05 -11.53
C ASP A 97 3.13 -31.21 -10.58
N ASP A 98 3.79 -30.95 -9.44
CA ASP A 98 4.07 -31.97 -8.43
C ASP A 98 2.81 -32.33 -7.65
N ALA A 99 2.34 -33.56 -7.84
CA ALA A 99 1.10 -34.06 -7.25
C ALA A 99 1.12 -34.11 -5.70
N ALA A 100 2.29 -34.39 -5.10
CA ALA A 100 2.45 -34.44 -3.66
C ALA A 100 2.34 -33.03 -3.05
N THR A 101 3.05 -32.07 -3.61
CA THR A 101 2.96 -30.66 -3.23
C THR A 101 1.54 -30.12 -3.46
N LEU A 102 0.90 -30.41 -4.60
CA LEU A 102 -0.47 -29.99 -4.89
C LEU A 102 -1.45 -30.46 -3.82
N THR A 103 -1.32 -31.70 -3.36
CA THR A 103 -2.15 -32.26 -2.29
C THR A 103 -1.99 -31.48 -0.98
N LYS A 104 -0.75 -31.17 -0.59
CA LYS A 104 -0.44 -30.35 0.58
C LYS A 104 -1.03 -28.94 0.45
N LEU A 105 -0.82 -28.26 -0.70
CA LEU A 105 -1.36 -26.94 -0.96
C LEU A 105 -2.89 -26.88 -0.84
N LYS A 106 -3.59 -27.95 -1.27
CA LYS A 106 -5.06 -28.05 -1.14
C LYS A 106 -5.52 -28.19 0.32
N ALA A 107 -4.73 -28.84 1.17
CA ALA A 107 -5.04 -29.04 2.58
C ALA A 107 -4.72 -27.82 3.45
N GLN A 108 -3.85 -26.91 3.01
CA GLN A 108 -3.43 -25.75 3.79
C GLN A 108 -4.59 -24.79 4.07
N PRO A 109 -4.56 -24.11 5.24
CA PRO A 109 -5.61 -23.19 5.67
C PRO A 109 -5.69 -21.92 4.78
N VAL A 110 -6.76 -21.18 4.95
CA VAL A 110 -7.02 -19.92 4.25
C VAL A 110 -6.76 -18.76 5.19
N VAL A 111 -6.03 -17.74 4.75
CA VAL A 111 -5.86 -16.47 5.44
C VAL A 111 -6.38 -15.31 4.60
N LEU A 112 -7.18 -14.45 5.23
CA LEU A 112 -7.56 -13.13 4.73
C LEU A 112 -6.63 -12.09 5.37
N ILE A 113 -5.83 -11.43 4.56
CA ILE A 113 -5.03 -10.28 4.98
C ILE A 113 -5.86 -9.03 4.71
N VAL A 114 -6.11 -8.23 5.74
CA VAL A 114 -6.77 -6.93 5.60
C VAL A 114 -5.71 -5.84 5.62
N ALA A 115 -5.47 -5.26 4.44
CA ALA A 115 -4.50 -4.19 4.24
C ALA A 115 -5.03 -2.84 4.74
N PRO A 116 -4.15 -1.92 5.14
CA PRO A 116 -4.54 -0.56 5.48
C PRO A 116 -5.26 0.15 4.33
N LEU A 117 -6.27 0.94 4.67
CA LEU A 117 -6.91 1.91 3.77
C LEU A 117 -6.15 3.25 3.76
N SER A 118 -5.28 3.47 4.73
CA SER A 118 -4.63 4.74 5.03
C SER A 118 -3.38 4.96 4.19
N GLY A 119 -3.51 5.74 3.12
CA GLY A 119 -2.41 6.41 2.42
C GLY A 119 -1.47 5.53 1.59
N HIS A 120 -1.55 4.21 1.64
CA HIS A 120 -0.70 3.31 0.87
C HIS A 120 -1.53 2.20 0.23
N TYR A 121 -1.03 1.65 -0.87
CA TYR A 121 -1.65 0.49 -1.52
C TYR A 121 -1.33 -0.81 -0.77
N ALA A 122 -2.17 -1.82 -0.97
CA ALA A 122 -2.02 -3.15 -0.36
C ALA A 122 -0.70 -3.84 -0.73
N THR A 123 -0.07 -3.42 -1.82
CA THR A 123 1.25 -3.90 -2.29
C THR A 123 2.38 -3.66 -1.29
N LEU A 124 2.23 -2.71 -0.36
CA LEU A 124 3.16 -2.53 0.76
C LEU A 124 3.27 -3.80 1.64
N LEU A 125 2.24 -4.67 1.62
CA LEU A 125 2.25 -5.97 2.29
C LEU A 125 2.71 -7.14 1.40
N ARG A 126 3.37 -6.87 0.25
CA ARG A 126 3.86 -7.88 -0.70
C ARG A 126 4.66 -9.00 -0.03
N ASP A 127 5.58 -8.64 0.85
CA ASP A 127 6.42 -9.63 1.54
C ASP A 127 5.64 -10.42 2.59
N THR A 128 4.64 -9.83 3.22
CA THR A 128 3.70 -10.55 4.09
C THR A 128 2.91 -11.57 3.27
N VAL A 129 2.37 -11.18 2.11
CA VAL A 129 1.69 -12.10 1.19
C VAL A 129 2.62 -13.23 0.75
N ARG A 130 3.85 -12.90 0.32
CA ARG A 130 4.85 -13.89 -0.12
C ARG A 130 5.21 -14.88 0.98
N THR A 131 5.34 -14.40 2.21
CA THR A 131 5.63 -15.25 3.38
C THR A 131 4.47 -16.19 3.68
N MET A 132 3.24 -15.68 3.72
CA MET A 132 2.05 -16.47 4.01
C MET A 132 1.72 -17.49 2.92
N LEU A 133 2.11 -17.23 1.67
CA LEU A 133 1.90 -18.15 0.54
C LEU A 133 2.64 -19.48 0.67
N LYS A 134 3.63 -19.58 1.55
CA LYS A 134 4.34 -20.84 1.80
C LYS A 134 3.44 -21.86 2.50
N ASP A 135 2.55 -21.41 3.38
CA ASP A 135 1.77 -22.27 4.27
C ASP A 135 0.26 -22.06 4.20
N HIS A 136 -0.23 -21.05 3.43
CA HIS A 136 -1.64 -20.66 3.39
C HIS A 136 -2.15 -20.42 1.97
N LYS A 137 -3.45 -20.57 1.78
CA LYS A 137 -4.18 -19.94 0.68
C LYS A 137 -4.40 -18.48 1.06
N VAL A 138 -3.84 -17.54 0.30
CA VAL A 138 -3.79 -16.13 0.67
C VAL A 138 -4.78 -15.31 -0.14
N TYR A 139 -5.56 -14.52 0.59
CA TYR A 139 -6.41 -13.45 0.09
C TYR A 139 -6.00 -12.13 0.74
N ILE A 140 -6.14 -11.03 0.02
CA ILE A 140 -5.87 -9.70 0.54
C ILE A 140 -6.91 -8.69 0.04
N THR A 141 -7.28 -7.75 0.91
CA THR A 141 -8.07 -6.58 0.50
C THR A 141 -7.17 -5.60 -0.23
N ASP A 142 -7.56 -5.21 -1.43
CA ASP A 142 -6.87 -4.20 -2.23
C ASP A 142 -7.79 -3.00 -2.43
N TRP A 143 -7.60 -1.98 -1.58
CA TRP A 143 -8.43 -0.79 -1.56
C TRP A 143 -8.20 0.06 -2.80
N LYS A 144 -9.30 0.48 -3.43
CA LYS A 144 -9.26 1.37 -4.59
C LYS A 144 -9.04 2.81 -4.14
N ASN A 145 -8.32 3.59 -4.94
CA ASN A 145 -8.19 5.01 -4.68
C ASN A 145 -9.55 5.69 -4.83
N ALA A 146 -10.07 6.28 -3.75
CA ALA A 146 -11.41 6.85 -3.69
C ALA A 146 -11.65 7.98 -4.71
N ARG A 147 -10.59 8.66 -5.19
CA ARG A 147 -10.70 9.67 -6.27
C ARG A 147 -11.16 9.06 -7.61
N LEU A 148 -10.98 7.75 -7.79
CA LEU A 148 -11.35 7.02 -9.00
C LEU A 148 -12.74 6.36 -8.90
N VAL A 149 -13.37 6.40 -7.72
CA VAL A 149 -14.69 5.79 -7.50
C VAL A 149 -15.78 6.84 -7.74
N PRO A 150 -16.65 6.66 -8.74
CA PRO A 150 -17.72 7.62 -9.05
C PRO A 150 -18.66 7.87 -7.87
N LEU A 151 -19.26 9.06 -7.79
CA LEU A 151 -20.23 9.37 -6.74
C LEU A 151 -21.48 8.47 -6.78
N SER A 152 -21.83 7.96 -7.96
CA SER A 152 -22.94 7.01 -8.14
C SER A 152 -22.80 5.72 -7.32
N GLU A 153 -21.57 5.36 -6.92
CA GLU A 153 -21.30 4.19 -6.06
C GLU A 153 -21.60 4.46 -4.58
N GLY A 154 -22.09 5.65 -4.25
CA GLY A 154 -22.43 6.06 -2.89
C GLY A 154 -21.23 6.53 -2.06
N GLU A 155 -21.46 6.68 -0.78
CA GLU A 155 -20.44 7.04 0.21
C GLU A 155 -19.79 5.77 0.79
N PHE A 156 -18.65 5.93 1.45
CA PHE A 156 -17.95 4.83 2.12
C PHE A 156 -17.49 5.29 3.51
N HIS A 157 -18.09 4.71 4.53
CA HIS A 157 -17.85 5.01 5.93
C HIS A 157 -17.25 3.81 6.67
N LEU A 158 -17.00 3.96 7.97
CA LEU A 158 -16.46 2.89 8.81
C LEU A 158 -17.38 1.65 8.82
N ASP A 159 -18.69 1.88 8.83
CA ASP A 159 -19.68 0.78 8.80
C ASP A 159 -19.58 -0.02 7.50
N ASP A 160 -19.35 0.64 6.38
CA ASP A 160 -19.14 -0.01 5.07
C ASP A 160 -17.85 -0.82 5.07
N TYR A 161 -16.80 -0.30 5.70
CA TYR A 161 -15.55 -1.05 5.88
C TYR A 161 -15.80 -2.33 6.67
N VAL A 162 -16.46 -2.22 7.81
CA VAL A 162 -16.85 -3.37 8.65
C VAL A 162 -17.67 -4.38 7.85
N ASN A 163 -18.67 -3.91 7.10
CA ASN A 163 -19.52 -4.75 6.26
C ASN A 163 -18.72 -5.48 5.17
N TYR A 164 -17.78 -4.80 4.49
CA TYR A 164 -16.90 -5.42 3.49
C TYR A 164 -16.06 -6.54 4.10
N VAL A 165 -15.45 -6.30 5.27
CA VAL A 165 -14.68 -7.33 5.97
C VAL A 165 -15.55 -8.55 6.31
N GLN A 166 -16.78 -8.34 6.83
CA GLN A 166 -17.71 -9.42 7.13
C GLN A 166 -18.11 -10.19 5.88
N GLU A 167 -18.37 -9.52 4.76
CA GLU A 167 -18.69 -10.17 3.49
C GLU A 167 -17.53 -11.04 3.00
N PHE A 168 -16.29 -10.55 3.05
CA PHE A 168 -15.12 -11.33 2.66
C PHE A 168 -14.93 -12.55 3.55
N ILE A 169 -15.12 -12.41 4.87
CA ILE A 169 -15.06 -13.53 5.79
C ILE A 169 -16.14 -14.59 5.43
N ARG A 170 -17.40 -14.17 5.22
CA ARG A 170 -18.50 -15.08 4.87
C ARG A 170 -18.26 -15.78 3.53
N ASP A 171 -17.72 -15.08 2.53
CA ASP A 171 -17.34 -15.67 1.25
C ASP A 171 -16.29 -16.77 1.43
N LEU A 172 -15.25 -16.51 2.20
CA LEU A 172 -14.20 -17.50 2.48
C LEU A 172 -14.72 -18.67 3.32
N GLN A 173 -15.61 -18.41 4.27
CA GLN A 173 -16.27 -19.46 5.05
C GLN A 173 -17.13 -20.36 4.18
N SER A 174 -17.86 -19.80 3.21
CA SER A 174 -18.67 -20.57 2.27
C SER A 174 -17.83 -21.49 1.37
N LYS A 175 -16.64 -21.02 0.96
CA LYS A 175 -15.74 -21.75 0.04
C LYS A 175 -14.86 -22.79 0.74
N TYR A 176 -14.47 -22.54 1.99
CA TYR A 176 -13.43 -23.30 2.69
C TYR A 176 -13.85 -23.81 4.07
N GLY A 177 -15.11 -23.58 4.44
CA GLY A 177 -15.60 -23.92 5.77
C GLY A 177 -15.26 -22.88 6.83
N ASN A 178 -14.04 -22.37 6.87
CA ASN A 178 -13.64 -21.20 7.69
C ASN A 178 -12.30 -20.62 7.19
N CYS A 179 -11.87 -19.51 7.80
CA CYS A 179 -10.62 -18.82 7.47
C CYS A 179 -9.94 -18.27 8.72
N HIS A 180 -8.67 -17.93 8.59
CA HIS A 180 -7.93 -17.08 9.51
C HIS A 180 -7.98 -15.63 8.99
N ILE A 181 -7.95 -14.64 9.88
CA ILE A 181 -7.85 -13.22 9.49
C ILE A 181 -6.63 -12.58 10.12
N MET A 182 -5.92 -11.78 9.31
CA MET A 182 -4.77 -11.00 9.72
C MET A 182 -4.99 -9.55 9.31
N SER A 183 -4.77 -8.62 10.23
CA SER A 183 -4.87 -7.18 9.98
C SER A 183 -3.59 -6.48 10.45
N VAL A 184 -3.10 -5.54 9.63
CA VAL A 184 -1.83 -4.86 9.89
C VAL A 184 -2.10 -3.36 9.99
N CYS A 185 -1.74 -2.76 11.14
CA CYS A 185 -1.91 -1.33 11.41
C CYS A 185 -3.40 -0.90 11.54
N GLN A 186 -3.84 0.11 10.81
CA GLN A 186 -5.17 0.71 10.86
C GLN A 186 -6.35 -0.29 10.78
N PRO A 187 -6.36 -1.31 9.91
CA PRO A 187 -7.49 -2.23 9.78
C PRO A 187 -7.75 -3.12 11.01
N THR A 188 -6.88 -3.14 11.99
CA THR A 188 -7.11 -3.88 13.23
C THR A 188 -8.40 -3.43 13.93
N VAL A 189 -8.73 -2.14 13.86
CA VAL A 189 -9.96 -1.57 14.45
C VAL A 189 -11.22 -2.06 13.73
N PRO A 190 -11.41 -1.87 12.41
CA PRO A 190 -12.59 -2.37 11.71
C PRO A 190 -12.66 -3.90 11.69
N VAL A 191 -11.54 -4.62 11.70
CA VAL A 191 -11.53 -6.08 11.78
C VAL A 191 -12.02 -6.54 13.16
N LEU A 192 -11.55 -5.92 14.25
CA LEU A 192 -12.05 -6.22 15.59
C LEU A 192 -13.54 -5.95 15.68
N ALA A 193 -14.02 -4.81 15.16
CA ALA A 193 -15.45 -4.49 15.12
C ALA A 193 -16.25 -5.51 14.30
N ALA A 194 -15.75 -5.89 13.11
CA ALA A 194 -16.41 -6.85 12.24
C ALA A 194 -16.59 -8.23 12.93
N VAL A 195 -15.52 -8.76 13.52
CA VAL A 195 -15.54 -10.07 14.19
C VAL A 195 -16.38 -10.02 15.47
N SER A 196 -16.29 -8.92 16.24
CA SER A 196 -17.11 -8.74 17.44
C SER A 196 -18.60 -8.69 17.14
N LEU A 197 -18.99 -8.00 16.06
CA LEU A 197 -20.39 -7.96 15.60
C LEU A 197 -20.88 -9.33 15.10
N MET A 198 -20.04 -10.10 14.39
CA MET A 198 -20.37 -11.47 14.01
C MET A 198 -20.60 -12.33 15.26
N ALA A 199 -19.69 -12.25 16.22
CA ALA A 199 -19.81 -12.99 17.48
C ALA A 199 -21.09 -12.62 18.25
N SER A 200 -21.42 -11.33 18.35
CA SER A 200 -22.61 -10.85 19.06
C SER A 200 -23.93 -11.30 18.43
N ARG A 201 -23.91 -11.58 17.11
CA ARG A 201 -25.05 -12.10 16.36
C ARG A 201 -25.11 -13.62 16.33
N GLY A 202 -24.20 -14.33 17.01
CA GLY A 202 -24.08 -15.79 16.98
C GLY A 202 -23.63 -16.34 15.60
N GLU A 203 -23.04 -15.47 14.75
CA GLU A 203 -22.49 -15.89 13.47
C GLU A 203 -21.14 -16.61 13.67
N LYS A 204 -20.78 -17.48 12.73
CA LYS A 204 -19.49 -18.14 12.72
C LYS A 204 -18.37 -17.11 12.54
N THR A 205 -17.46 -17.04 13.52
CA THR A 205 -16.28 -16.17 13.46
C THR A 205 -15.10 -16.85 12.76
N PRO A 206 -14.09 -16.10 12.29
CA PRO A 206 -12.81 -16.67 11.86
C PRO A 206 -12.18 -17.57 12.93
N ILE A 207 -11.35 -18.54 12.51
CA ILE A 207 -10.64 -19.44 13.43
C ILE A 207 -9.69 -18.66 14.34
N THR A 208 -8.95 -17.70 13.76
CA THR A 208 -8.05 -16.78 14.49
C THR A 208 -8.18 -15.38 13.94
N MET A 209 -7.92 -14.40 14.80
CA MET A 209 -7.80 -12.99 14.45
C MET A 209 -6.44 -12.49 14.92
N THR A 210 -5.52 -12.25 13.96
CA THR A 210 -4.19 -11.70 14.22
C THR A 210 -4.20 -10.19 13.97
N MET A 211 -3.88 -9.42 14.98
CA MET A 211 -3.85 -7.95 14.92
C MET A 211 -2.42 -7.47 15.13
N MET A 212 -1.83 -6.80 14.13
CA MET A 212 -0.43 -6.39 14.12
C MET A 212 -0.32 -4.87 14.18
N GLY A 213 0.21 -4.33 15.30
CA GLY A 213 0.59 -2.93 15.44
C GLY A 213 -0.55 -1.92 15.26
N GLY A 214 -1.78 -2.28 15.61
CA GLY A 214 -2.94 -1.45 15.39
C GLY A 214 -3.35 -0.59 16.59
N PRO A 215 -4.03 0.56 16.33
CA PRO A 215 -4.41 1.51 17.37
C PRO A 215 -5.73 1.10 18.08
N ILE A 216 -5.74 -0.06 18.74
CA ILE A 216 -6.94 -0.57 19.45
C ILE A 216 -7.30 0.33 20.64
N ASP A 217 -6.30 0.73 21.40
CA ASP A 217 -6.46 1.73 22.47
C ASP A 217 -5.38 2.82 22.30
N ALA A 218 -5.73 3.88 21.59
CA ALA A 218 -4.84 4.98 21.29
C ALA A 218 -4.41 5.78 22.56
N THR A 219 -5.05 5.55 23.70
CA THR A 219 -4.68 6.22 24.97
C THR A 219 -3.47 5.58 25.65
N LYS A 220 -3.15 4.32 25.33
CA LYS A 220 -2.07 3.56 26.00
C LYS A 220 -0.68 3.91 25.50
N SER A 221 -0.54 4.27 24.23
CA SER A 221 0.73 4.66 23.62
C SER A 221 0.48 5.73 22.55
N PRO A 222 0.10 6.96 22.94
CA PRO A 222 -0.31 7.98 22.01
C PRO A 222 0.85 8.45 21.14
N THR A 223 0.66 8.41 19.83
CA THR A 223 1.56 9.02 18.86
C THR A 223 1.24 10.52 18.69
N SER A 224 2.07 11.24 17.94
CA SER A 224 1.78 12.65 17.57
C SER A 224 0.44 12.79 16.84
N VAL A 225 0.06 11.80 16.04
CA VAL A 225 -1.23 11.76 15.33
C VAL A 225 -2.39 11.58 16.31
N ASN A 226 -2.26 10.68 17.30
CA ASN A 226 -3.27 10.52 18.35
C ASN A 226 -3.43 11.81 19.17
N ASN A 227 -2.32 12.44 19.56
CA ASN A 227 -2.36 13.71 20.28
C ASN A 227 -3.03 14.82 19.47
N LEU A 228 -2.78 14.89 18.14
CA LEU A 228 -3.49 15.81 17.26
C LEU A 228 -5.00 15.56 17.28
N ALA A 229 -5.40 14.28 17.18
CA ALA A 229 -6.82 13.91 17.20
C ALA A 229 -7.51 14.27 18.53
N MET A 230 -6.81 14.14 19.65
CA MET A 230 -7.34 14.52 20.97
C MET A 230 -7.41 16.03 21.20
N ASN A 231 -6.55 16.82 20.56
CA ASN A 231 -6.43 18.26 20.79
C ASN A 231 -7.16 19.13 19.75
N LYS A 232 -7.71 18.53 18.69
CA LYS A 232 -8.46 19.25 17.65
C LYS A 232 -9.92 18.80 17.61
N SER A 233 -10.82 19.75 17.30
CA SER A 233 -12.24 19.44 17.14
C SER A 233 -12.53 18.71 15.83
N HIS A 234 -13.65 18.01 15.75
CA HIS A 234 -14.12 17.38 14.52
C HIS A 234 -14.22 18.40 13.36
N SER A 235 -14.76 19.59 13.63
CA SER A 235 -14.86 20.64 12.60
C SER A 235 -13.48 21.14 12.13
N TRP A 236 -12.45 21.07 12.97
CA TRP A 236 -11.11 21.38 12.52
C TRP A 236 -10.64 20.36 11.46
N PHE A 237 -10.88 19.06 11.69
CA PHE A 237 -10.52 18.02 10.71
C PHE A 237 -11.31 18.20 9.41
N GLU A 238 -12.61 18.45 9.49
CA GLU A 238 -13.44 18.69 8.30
C GLU A 238 -12.95 19.86 7.45
N ASN A 239 -12.43 20.91 8.06
CA ASN A 239 -11.99 22.11 7.35
C ASN A 239 -10.51 22.06 6.91
N ASN A 240 -9.67 21.22 7.51
CA ASN A 240 -8.22 21.24 7.29
C ASN A 240 -7.67 19.98 6.64
N VAL A 241 -8.36 18.82 6.75
CA VAL A 241 -7.85 17.56 6.21
C VAL A 241 -8.82 16.86 5.26
N ILE A 242 -10.13 17.22 5.28
CA ILE A 242 -11.11 16.66 4.36
C ILE A 242 -11.29 17.60 3.18
N TYR A 243 -11.10 17.10 1.99
CA TYR A 243 -11.22 17.85 0.74
C TYR A 243 -12.15 17.14 -0.24
N ARG A 244 -12.66 17.90 -1.21
CA ARG A 244 -13.39 17.33 -2.33
C ARG A 244 -12.43 16.94 -3.44
N VAL A 245 -12.65 15.78 -4.02
CA VAL A 245 -11.92 15.31 -5.20
C VAL A 245 -12.13 16.30 -6.33
N PRO A 246 -11.06 16.76 -7.03
CA PRO A 246 -11.15 17.65 -8.17
C PRO A 246 -11.94 17.06 -9.35
N ASP A 247 -12.44 17.95 -10.23
CA ASP A 247 -13.38 17.61 -11.32
C ASP A 247 -12.76 16.75 -12.42
N ASN A 248 -11.45 16.68 -12.50
CA ASN A 248 -10.70 15.85 -13.47
C ASN A 248 -10.65 14.36 -13.13
N PHE A 249 -11.19 13.94 -11.98
CA PHE A 249 -11.23 12.54 -11.57
C PHE A 249 -12.65 11.96 -11.61
N PRO A 250 -12.83 10.64 -11.83
CA PRO A 250 -14.14 9.99 -11.81
C PRO A 250 -14.94 10.20 -10.52
N GLY A 251 -14.25 10.30 -9.36
CA GLY A 251 -14.86 10.57 -8.06
C GLY A 251 -15.02 12.04 -7.73
N ALA A 252 -15.08 12.94 -8.73
CA ALA A 252 -15.22 14.38 -8.55
C ALA A 252 -16.30 14.76 -7.52
N GLY A 253 -15.96 15.66 -6.61
CA GLY A 253 -16.86 16.09 -5.53
C GLY A 253 -16.91 15.19 -4.29
N ARG A 254 -16.38 13.95 -4.35
CA ARG A 254 -16.31 13.05 -3.19
C ARG A 254 -15.46 13.69 -2.08
N ARG A 255 -15.96 13.59 -0.85
CA ARG A 255 -15.20 14.03 0.33
C ARG A 255 -14.19 12.95 0.70
N VAL A 256 -12.92 13.32 0.74
CA VAL A 256 -11.81 12.40 1.02
C VAL A 256 -10.80 13.02 1.97
N TYR A 257 -10.10 12.19 2.71
CA TYR A 257 -8.82 12.56 3.31
C TYR A 257 -7.73 12.20 2.28
N PRO A 258 -7.13 13.17 1.58
CA PRO A 258 -6.23 12.88 0.45
C PRO A 258 -4.98 12.11 0.88
N GLY A 259 -4.54 11.16 0.04
CA GLY A 259 -3.37 10.33 0.28
C GLY A 259 -2.10 11.13 0.54
N PHE A 260 -1.86 12.20 -0.20
CA PHE A 260 -0.68 13.06 0.00
C PHE A 260 -0.59 13.70 1.38
N LEU A 261 -1.74 14.04 2.01
CA LEU A 261 -1.76 14.55 3.38
C LEU A 261 -1.48 13.45 4.40
N GLN A 262 -2.02 12.25 4.17
CA GLN A 262 -1.73 11.08 5.01
C GLN A 262 -0.25 10.72 4.93
N HIS A 263 0.32 10.67 3.73
CA HIS A 263 1.73 10.43 3.49
C HIS A 263 2.61 11.49 4.19
N THR A 264 2.26 12.77 4.08
CA THR A 264 2.95 13.85 4.81
C THR A 264 2.95 13.60 6.32
N GLY A 265 1.83 13.13 6.87
CA GLY A 265 1.72 12.75 8.28
C GLY A 265 2.68 11.60 8.65
N PHE A 266 2.81 10.58 7.81
CA PHE A 266 3.74 9.47 8.04
C PHE A 266 5.20 9.92 7.98
N VAL A 267 5.57 10.75 7.01
CA VAL A 267 6.92 11.31 6.91
C VAL A 267 7.24 12.17 8.14
N ALA A 268 6.27 12.98 8.60
CA ALA A 268 6.43 13.86 9.75
C ALA A 268 6.61 13.11 11.10
N MET A 269 6.23 11.83 11.19
CA MET A 269 6.50 11.03 12.38
C MET A 269 7.98 10.70 12.56
N ASN A 270 8.77 10.62 11.49
CA ASN A 270 10.20 10.34 11.54
C ASN A 270 10.95 10.97 10.36
N PRO A 271 11.01 12.32 10.29
CA PRO A 271 11.59 13.05 9.14
C PRO A 271 13.08 12.76 8.94
N ASP A 272 13.84 12.62 10.04
CA ASP A 272 15.28 12.38 9.98
C ASP A 272 15.62 11.05 9.29
N ARG A 273 14.79 10.02 9.49
CA ARG A 273 14.95 8.73 8.82
C ARG A 273 14.82 8.87 7.29
N HIS A 274 13.82 9.60 6.83
CA HIS A 274 13.58 9.81 5.41
C HIS A 274 14.68 10.65 4.78
N LEU A 275 15.09 11.74 5.44
CA LEU A 275 16.19 12.59 4.97
C LEU A 275 17.50 11.80 4.86
N LYS A 276 17.85 11.03 5.90
CA LYS A 276 19.02 10.17 5.89
C LYS A 276 18.97 9.14 4.77
N SER A 277 17.82 8.47 4.57
CA SER A 277 17.64 7.47 3.53
C SER A 277 17.88 8.04 2.13
N HIS A 278 17.34 9.22 1.82
CA HIS A 278 17.58 9.88 0.53
C HIS A 278 19.04 10.35 0.37
N TYR A 279 19.68 10.78 1.45
CA TYR A 279 21.11 11.13 1.44
C TYR A 279 21.99 9.89 1.20
N ASP A 280 21.69 8.77 1.85
CA ASP A 280 22.41 7.52 1.64
C ASP A 280 22.20 7.00 0.21
N TYR A 281 20.97 7.05 -0.31
CA TYR A 281 20.67 6.75 -1.71
C TYR A 281 21.53 7.56 -2.70
N PHE A 282 21.63 8.87 -2.49
CA PHE A 282 22.49 9.73 -3.33
C PHE A 282 23.95 9.26 -3.30
N LYS A 283 24.46 8.89 -2.11
CA LYS A 283 25.84 8.37 -1.98
C LYS A 283 26.02 7.02 -2.69
N ASP A 284 25.03 6.14 -2.58
CA ASP A 284 25.09 4.80 -3.18
C ASP A 284 25.02 4.87 -4.71
N LEU A 285 24.25 5.82 -5.26
CA LEU A 285 24.27 6.16 -6.70
C LEU A 285 25.67 6.58 -7.17
N ILE A 286 26.35 7.44 -6.41
CA ILE A 286 27.71 7.90 -6.76
C ILE A 286 28.73 6.76 -6.66
N LYS A 287 28.55 5.85 -5.68
CA LYS A 287 29.45 4.69 -5.51
C LYS A 287 29.20 3.57 -6.50
N GLY A 288 28.05 3.56 -7.17
CA GLY A 288 27.60 2.45 -8.03
C GLY A 288 27.16 1.21 -7.26
N ASP A 289 26.70 1.35 -6.01
CA ASP A 289 26.12 0.26 -5.22
C ASP A 289 24.68 -0.02 -5.69
N ASN A 290 24.56 -0.81 -6.76
CA ASN A 290 23.28 -1.11 -7.39
C ASN A 290 22.31 -1.81 -6.44
N SER A 291 22.78 -2.66 -5.53
CA SER A 291 21.89 -3.39 -4.61
C SER A 291 21.19 -2.46 -3.61
N SER A 292 21.95 -1.55 -2.99
CA SER A 292 21.40 -0.54 -2.09
C SER A 292 20.48 0.44 -2.82
N VAL A 293 20.86 0.84 -4.03
CA VAL A 293 20.06 1.71 -4.92
C VAL A 293 18.72 1.06 -5.27
N GLU A 294 18.70 -0.21 -5.69
CA GLU A 294 17.46 -0.94 -6.02
C GLU A 294 16.57 -1.12 -4.79
N SER A 295 17.13 -1.51 -3.65
CA SER A 295 16.37 -1.65 -2.40
C SER A 295 15.71 -0.33 -1.97
N HIS A 296 16.40 0.79 -2.12
CA HIS A 296 15.83 2.12 -1.84
C HIS A 296 14.70 2.45 -2.83
N ARG A 297 14.90 2.18 -4.13
CA ARG A 297 13.90 2.41 -5.17
C ARG A 297 12.64 1.60 -4.90
N ASP A 298 12.78 0.32 -4.67
CA ASP A 298 11.66 -0.58 -4.39
C ASP A 298 10.85 -0.10 -3.19
N PHE A 299 11.53 0.27 -2.09
CA PHE A 299 10.85 0.77 -0.91
C PHE A 299 10.10 2.10 -1.18
N TYR A 300 10.76 3.09 -1.79
CA TYR A 300 10.14 4.40 -1.98
C TYR A 300 9.16 4.46 -3.15
N ASP A 301 9.24 3.57 -4.14
CA ASP A 301 8.21 3.41 -5.16
C ASP A 301 6.90 2.90 -4.57
N GLU A 302 6.97 2.03 -3.55
CA GLU A 302 5.81 1.61 -2.76
C GLU A 302 5.33 2.69 -1.78
N TYR A 303 6.27 3.29 -1.07
CA TYR A 303 5.97 4.22 0.02
C TYR A 303 5.40 5.56 -0.46
N ASN A 304 5.79 6.02 -1.65
CA ASN A 304 5.31 7.27 -2.23
C ASN A 304 4.05 7.08 -3.11
N ALA A 305 3.68 5.85 -3.43
CA ALA A 305 2.43 5.54 -4.14
C ALA A 305 1.24 5.65 -3.17
N VAL A 306 0.45 6.73 -3.28
CA VAL A 306 -0.65 7.08 -2.37
C VAL A 306 -1.92 7.52 -3.12
#